data_d2c9def83b29bbaba4e8c94f97735a5a
#
_entry.id   d2c9def83b29bbaba4e8c94f97735a5a
#
_cell.length_a   1.000
_cell.length_b   1.000
_cell.length_c   1.000
_cell.angle_alpha   90.00
_cell.angle_beta   90.00
_cell.angle_gamma   90.00
#
_symmetry.space_group_name_H-M   'P 1'
#
loop_
_entity.id
_entity.type
_entity.pdbx_description
1 polymer ?
#
loop_
_entity_poly.entity_id
_entity_poly.type
_entity_poly.pdbx_seq_one_letter_code
_entity_poly.pdbx_strand_id
1 'polypeptide(L)'
;MKYSIFIALLLIVQPAVAQETIDNENKQAVIESIENQSANLTELSNEIWEHAEIAFKESQSSEALASYAEEQGFTVTRGVGEIPTAVTAEYGSGEPVIGILGEFDALPGLSQKTVPHKEPLIEGEPGHGCGHNLFGVASLGAATSIKELIGSGEFEGTIRFYGTPAEEKFFGKLWMIRAGLFDDVDVVMDWHPSDETEADVQSSLALVDFLVEYYGQAAHASGDPWNGRSASDALELYTDGINMYREHIKPTVRIHYHIQDAGKVVNVVPDYSKIWTRVRDTRREGMQEVWDQVEKIAEGAAMMANVDYKISLISGIHEVLPNRTGGAALQKNLEALGTIDYLSLIHISEPRD
;
A
#
# COMPACT_ATOMS: atom_id res chain seq x y z
N MET A 1 -50.64 -47.08 -23.69
CA MET A 1 -49.20 -46.94 -23.77
C MET A 1 -48.76 -46.10 -22.56
N LYS A 2 -48.14 -46.75 -21.57
CA LYS A 2 -47.65 -46.08 -20.34
C LYS A 2 -46.15 -45.81 -20.54
N TYR A 3 -45.72 -44.57 -20.54
CA TYR A 3 -44.31 -44.23 -20.54
C TYR A 3 -43.84 -44.00 -19.09
N SER A 4 -42.98 -44.90 -18.63
CA SER A 4 -42.26 -44.74 -17.36
C SER A 4 -41.01 -43.92 -17.61
N ILE A 5 -40.93 -42.76 -16.97
CA ILE A 5 -39.74 -41.92 -16.97
C ILE A 5 -38.85 -42.36 -15.81
N PHE A 6 -37.69 -42.93 -16.15
CA PHE A 6 -36.63 -43.21 -15.20
C PHE A 6 -35.81 -41.90 -14.98
N ILE A 7 -35.94 -41.31 -13.80
CA ILE A 7 -35.05 -40.22 -13.38
C ILE A 7 -33.83 -40.89 -12.74
N ALA A 8 -32.70 -40.86 -13.47
CA ALA A 8 -31.40 -41.24 -12.91
C ALA A 8 -30.87 -40.07 -12.05
N LEU A 9 -30.86 -40.25 -10.74
CA LEU A 9 -30.22 -39.34 -9.80
C LEU A 9 -28.69 -39.51 -9.93
N LEU A 10 -28.03 -38.62 -10.64
CA LEU A 10 -26.56 -38.51 -10.61
C LEU A 10 -26.15 -37.90 -9.27
N LEU A 11 -25.72 -38.75 -8.35
CA LEU A 11 -24.96 -38.31 -7.17
C LEU A 11 -23.59 -37.83 -7.66
N ILE A 12 -23.41 -36.51 -7.77
CA ILE A 12 -22.09 -35.91 -7.92
C ILE A 12 -21.43 -36.03 -6.55
N VAL A 13 -20.63 -37.06 -6.38
CA VAL A 13 -19.67 -37.14 -5.28
C VAL A 13 -18.58 -36.14 -5.61
N GLN A 14 -18.64 -34.95 -5.02
CA GLN A 14 -17.49 -34.08 -5.00
C GLN A 14 -16.38 -34.82 -4.25
N PRO A 15 -15.16 -34.94 -4.82
CA PRO A 15 -14.05 -35.45 -4.04
C PRO A 15 -13.85 -34.47 -2.89
N ALA A 16 -13.99 -34.94 -1.67
CA ALA A 16 -13.49 -34.22 -0.51
C ALA A 16 -11.97 -34.09 -0.76
N VAL A 17 -11.52 -32.88 -1.03
CA VAL A 17 -10.09 -32.55 -0.99
C VAL A 17 -9.69 -32.84 0.44
N ALA A 18 -8.95 -33.93 0.64
CA ALA A 18 -8.40 -34.24 1.95
C ALA A 18 -7.48 -33.07 2.31
N GLN A 19 -7.85 -32.30 3.32
CA GLN A 19 -6.99 -31.28 3.90
C GLN A 19 -5.70 -31.99 4.29
N GLU A 20 -4.57 -31.63 3.68
CA GLU A 20 -3.27 -32.16 4.12
C GLU A 20 -3.12 -31.77 5.58
N THR A 21 -3.01 -32.77 6.45
CA THR A 21 -2.75 -32.53 7.87
C THR A 21 -1.41 -31.83 7.98
N ILE A 22 -1.36 -30.77 8.77
CA ILE A 22 -0.10 -30.07 9.07
C ILE A 22 0.73 -31.02 9.92
N ASP A 23 1.65 -31.71 9.26
CA ASP A 23 2.44 -32.81 9.83
C ASP A 23 3.76 -32.34 10.47
N ASN A 24 3.92 -31.00 10.62
CA ASN A 24 5.11 -30.37 11.14
C ASN A 24 4.80 -29.71 12.48
N GLU A 25 5.45 -30.20 13.55
CA GLU A 25 5.26 -29.74 14.94
C GLU A 25 5.48 -28.23 15.08
N ASN A 26 6.47 -27.65 14.38
CA ASN A 26 6.76 -26.21 14.43
C ASN A 26 5.65 -25.40 13.76
N LYS A 27 5.03 -25.89 12.69
CA LYS A 27 3.88 -25.22 12.08
C LYS A 27 2.65 -25.26 12.98
N GLN A 28 2.43 -26.38 13.67
CA GLN A 28 1.36 -26.48 14.67
C GLN A 28 1.60 -25.51 15.83
N ALA A 29 2.84 -25.40 16.32
CA ALA A 29 3.19 -24.46 17.37
C ALA A 29 2.94 -22.99 16.93
N VAL A 30 3.22 -22.63 15.67
CA VAL A 30 2.88 -21.30 15.12
C VAL A 30 1.37 -21.06 15.14
N ILE A 31 0.56 -22.04 14.72
CA ILE A 31 -0.90 -21.91 14.74
C ILE A 31 -1.42 -21.72 16.15
N GLU A 32 -0.97 -22.56 17.10
CA GLU A 32 -1.35 -22.46 18.50
C GLU A 32 -0.93 -21.12 19.12
N SER A 33 0.25 -20.62 18.76
CA SER A 33 0.72 -19.30 19.19
C SER A 33 -0.20 -18.19 18.69
N ILE A 34 -0.59 -18.19 17.40
CA ILE A 34 -1.53 -17.22 16.83
C ILE A 34 -2.91 -17.31 17.49
N GLU A 35 -3.43 -18.51 17.72
CA GLU A 35 -4.70 -18.70 18.42
C GLU A 35 -4.67 -18.14 19.85
N ASN A 36 -3.57 -18.38 20.58
CA ASN A 36 -3.38 -17.84 21.92
C ASN A 36 -3.28 -16.31 21.97
N GLN A 37 -2.77 -15.69 20.92
CA GLN A 37 -2.63 -14.24 20.79
C GLN A 37 -3.89 -13.59 20.22
N SER A 38 -4.84 -14.33 19.64
CA SER A 38 -5.92 -13.82 18.79
C SER A 38 -6.75 -12.70 19.44
N ALA A 39 -7.05 -12.80 20.74
CA ALA A 39 -7.79 -11.77 21.47
C ALA A 39 -7.02 -10.45 21.55
N ASN A 40 -5.74 -10.51 21.92
CA ASN A 40 -4.88 -9.32 22.03
C ASN A 40 -4.60 -8.69 20.66
N LEU A 41 -4.37 -9.52 19.62
CA LEU A 41 -4.18 -9.03 18.25
C LEU A 41 -5.46 -8.37 17.72
N THR A 42 -6.64 -8.91 18.02
CA THR A 42 -7.92 -8.30 17.65
C THR A 42 -8.11 -6.95 18.36
N GLU A 43 -7.80 -6.86 19.63
CA GLU A 43 -7.87 -5.59 20.39
C GLU A 43 -6.91 -4.55 19.82
N LEU A 44 -5.65 -4.90 19.57
CA LEU A 44 -4.66 -4.03 18.95
C LEU A 44 -5.08 -3.56 17.55
N SER A 45 -5.65 -4.44 16.74
CA SER A 45 -6.16 -4.07 15.40
C SER A 45 -7.33 -3.09 15.48
N ASN A 46 -8.24 -3.28 16.45
CA ASN A 46 -9.35 -2.36 16.69
C ASN A 46 -8.87 -1.00 17.20
N GLU A 47 -7.87 -0.97 18.07
CA GLU A 47 -7.24 0.26 18.55
C GLU A 47 -6.64 1.06 17.39
N ILE A 48 -5.86 0.43 16.50
CA ILE A 48 -5.29 1.08 15.31
C ILE A 48 -6.41 1.54 14.36
N TRP A 49 -7.47 0.73 14.20
CA TRP A 49 -8.62 1.11 13.39
C TRP A 49 -9.33 2.37 13.94
N GLU A 50 -9.43 2.51 15.26
CA GLU A 50 -10.02 3.69 15.90
C GLU A 50 -9.14 4.94 15.77
N HIS A 51 -7.80 4.79 15.81
CA HIS A 51 -6.86 5.89 15.62
C HIS A 51 -6.96 6.46 14.20
N ALA A 52 -7.07 5.62 13.18
CA ALA A 52 -7.22 5.97 11.76
C ALA A 52 -6.27 7.11 11.32
N GLU A 53 -4.99 7.02 11.69
CA GLU A 53 -3.99 8.05 11.45
C GLU A 53 -3.41 7.96 10.03
N ILE A 54 -3.33 9.10 9.35
CA ILE A 54 -2.82 9.16 7.97
C ILE A 54 -1.29 9.26 7.93
N ALA A 55 -0.75 9.01 6.72
CA ALA A 55 0.67 9.00 6.40
C ALA A 55 1.54 10.02 7.16
N PHE A 56 2.57 9.55 7.85
CA PHE A 56 3.51 10.26 8.74
C PHE A 56 2.88 10.93 9.96
N LYS A 57 1.66 10.55 10.34
CA LYS A 57 0.98 11.01 11.55
C LYS A 57 0.52 9.86 12.45
N GLU A 58 0.95 8.65 12.14
CA GLU A 58 0.56 7.39 12.78
C GLU A 58 1.22 7.22 14.16
N SER A 59 1.22 8.25 14.99
CA SER A 59 1.97 8.26 16.26
C SER A 59 1.41 7.32 17.30
N GLN A 60 0.08 7.23 17.41
CA GLN A 60 -0.59 6.34 18.36
C GLN A 60 -0.52 4.89 17.87
N SER A 61 -0.79 4.66 16.58
CA SER A 61 -0.73 3.34 15.95
C SER A 61 0.68 2.75 15.99
N SER A 62 1.71 3.56 15.73
CA SER A 62 3.12 3.19 15.87
C SER A 62 3.48 2.79 17.30
N GLU A 63 3.05 3.60 18.30
CA GLU A 63 3.31 3.32 19.71
C GLU A 63 2.57 2.07 20.19
N ALA A 64 1.34 1.84 19.73
CA ALA A 64 0.58 0.64 20.07
C ALA A 64 1.30 -0.63 19.58
N LEU A 65 1.77 -0.65 18.32
CA LEU A 65 2.58 -1.75 17.78
C LEU A 65 3.90 -1.92 18.54
N ALA A 66 4.60 -0.83 18.84
CA ALA A 66 5.87 -0.84 19.55
C ALA A 66 5.71 -1.39 20.97
N SER A 67 4.69 -0.93 21.70
CA SER A 67 4.40 -1.37 23.06
C SER A 67 4.05 -2.86 23.12
N TYR A 68 3.18 -3.32 22.20
CA TYR A 68 2.86 -4.74 22.10
C TYR A 68 4.12 -5.58 21.81
N ALA A 69 4.99 -5.14 20.90
CA ALA A 69 6.24 -5.85 20.63
C ALA A 69 7.17 -5.92 21.84
N GLU A 70 7.27 -4.83 22.62
CA GLU A 70 8.04 -4.84 23.89
C GLU A 70 7.45 -5.82 24.91
N GLU A 71 6.14 -5.84 25.07
CA GLU A 71 5.45 -6.80 25.95
C GLU A 71 5.68 -8.25 25.51
N GLN A 72 5.79 -8.48 24.21
CA GLN A 72 6.16 -9.80 23.68
C GLN A 72 7.67 -10.10 23.83
N GLY A 73 8.49 -9.16 24.31
CA GLY A 73 9.92 -9.37 24.59
C GLY A 73 10.84 -9.14 23.40
N PHE A 74 10.41 -8.39 22.41
CA PHE A 74 11.30 -7.90 21.35
C PHE A 74 12.17 -6.73 21.84
N THR A 75 13.33 -6.56 21.21
CA THR A 75 14.09 -5.32 21.29
C THR A 75 13.51 -4.34 20.27
N VAL A 76 12.87 -3.27 20.74
CA VAL A 76 12.17 -2.31 19.90
C VAL A 76 12.99 -1.04 19.70
N THR A 77 13.06 -0.57 18.45
CA THR A 77 13.66 0.73 18.10
C THR A 77 12.60 1.59 17.38
N ARG A 78 12.30 2.75 17.96
CA ARG A 78 11.37 3.74 17.43
C ARG A 78 12.09 4.81 16.62
N GLY A 79 11.40 5.42 15.66
CA GLY A 79 11.94 6.51 14.85
C GLY A 79 13.06 6.09 13.91
N VAL A 80 13.06 4.84 13.44
CA VAL A 80 14.10 4.33 12.56
C VAL A 80 14.08 5.04 11.20
N GLY A 81 15.25 5.20 10.59
CA GLY A 81 15.38 5.87 9.29
C GLY A 81 14.99 7.34 9.30
N GLU A 82 15.07 8.00 10.47
CA GLU A 82 14.64 9.39 10.68
C GLU A 82 13.12 9.60 10.45
N ILE A 83 12.33 8.53 10.47
CA ILE A 83 10.88 8.56 10.35
C ILE A 83 10.28 8.36 11.75
N PRO A 84 9.69 9.39 12.38
CA PRO A 84 9.23 9.32 13.77
C PRO A 84 8.26 8.18 14.06
N THR A 85 7.44 7.79 13.07
CA THR A 85 6.42 6.74 13.19
C THR A 85 6.89 5.36 12.70
N ALA A 86 8.10 5.24 12.15
CA ALA A 86 8.66 3.94 11.79
C ALA A 86 9.23 3.21 13.00
N VAL A 87 9.01 1.91 13.09
CA VAL A 87 9.46 1.07 14.20
C VAL A 87 10.04 -0.24 13.69
N THR A 88 11.06 -0.73 14.39
CA THR A 88 11.54 -2.11 14.23
C THR A 88 11.47 -2.85 15.56
N ALA A 89 11.11 -4.12 15.52
CA ALA A 89 11.13 -5.02 16.68
C ALA A 89 11.91 -6.29 16.31
N GLU A 90 12.99 -6.55 17.02
CA GLU A 90 13.94 -7.63 16.71
C GLU A 90 14.09 -8.62 17.85
N TYR A 91 14.22 -9.91 17.49
CA TYR A 91 14.52 -10.99 18.42
C TYR A 91 15.42 -12.04 17.78
N GLY A 92 16.30 -12.64 18.60
CA GLY A 92 17.27 -13.63 18.16
C GLY A 92 18.62 -13.01 17.84
N SER A 93 19.47 -13.75 17.16
CA SER A 93 20.79 -13.29 16.73
C SER A 93 21.37 -14.18 15.64
N GLY A 94 22.18 -13.61 14.76
CA GLY A 94 22.81 -14.32 13.65
C GLY A 94 21.89 -14.54 12.46
N GLU A 95 22.39 -15.27 11.48
CA GLU A 95 21.70 -15.58 10.23
C GLU A 95 20.88 -16.89 10.34
N PRO A 96 19.78 -17.01 9.56
CA PRO A 96 19.22 -15.99 8.65
C PRO A 96 18.54 -14.84 9.40
N VAL A 97 18.56 -13.65 8.80
CA VAL A 97 17.77 -12.50 9.23
C VAL A 97 16.50 -12.42 8.37
N ILE A 98 15.35 -12.63 8.98
CA ILE A 98 14.05 -12.61 8.30
C ILE A 98 13.27 -11.38 8.72
N GLY A 99 12.92 -10.54 7.75
CA GLY A 99 12.08 -9.37 7.94
C GLY A 99 10.62 -9.67 7.64
N ILE A 100 9.72 -9.19 8.49
CA ILE A 100 8.27 -9.19 8.23
C ILE A 100 7.78 -7.74 8.22
N LEU A 101 7.11 -7.33 7.13
CA LEU A 101 6.59 -5.97 6.98
C LEU A 101 5.18 -5.87 7.56
N GLY A 102 4.85 -4.70 8.09
CA GLY A 102 3.50 -4.38 8.55
C GLY A 102 3.18 -2.89 8.37
N GLU A 103 2.22 -2.58 7.53
CA GLU A 103 1.69 -1.24 7.32
C GLU A 103 0.59 -0.93 8.35
N PHE A 104 0.37 0.35 8.65
CA PHE A 104 -0.62 0.76 9.67
C PHE A 104 -1.16 2.18 9.46
N ASP A 105 -0.94 2.80 8.30
CA ASP A 105 -1.51 4.09 7.94
C ASP A 105 -2.91 3.99 7.36
N ALA A 106 -3.74 5.01 7.59
CA ALA A 106 -5.10 5.14 7.12
C ALA A 106 -5.21 6.06 5.89
N LEU A 107 -6.31 5.91 5.15
CA LEU A 107 -6.65 6.72 3.99
C LEU A 107 -7.50 7.95 4.38
N PRO A 108 -7.18 9.14 3.83
CA PRO A 108 -8.00 10.34 4.07
C PRO A 108 -9.44 10.19 3.57
N GLY A 109 -10.42 10.60 4.36
CA GLY A 109 -11.82 10.69 3.96
C GLY A 109 -12.55 9.35 3.81
N LEU A 110 -11.96 8.26 4.32
CA LEU A 110 -12.54 6.91 4.25
C LEU A 110 -13.05 6.40 5.60
N SER A 111 -13.40 7.30 6.54
CA SER A 111 -14.07 6.91 7.77
C SER A 111 -15.31 6.07 7.47
N GLN A 112 -15.45 4.91 8.14
CA GLN A 112 -16.49 3.93 7.84
C GLN A 112 -16.93 3.22 9.12
N LYS A 113 -18.22 2.99 9.27
CA LYS A 113 -18.78 2.10 10.28
C LYS A 113 -18.62 0.63 9.89
N THR A 114 -18.75 -0.26 10.88
CA THR A 114 -18.70 -1.73 10.65
C THR A 114 -20.01 -2.26 10.06
N VAL A 115 -20.41 -1.71 8.90
CA VAL A 115 -21.64 -2.08 8.17
C VAL A 115 -21.31 -2.34 6.69
N PRO A 116 -22.07 -3.20 5.99
CA PRO A 116 -21.74 -3.61 4.62
C PRO A 116 -22.15 -2.59 3.54
N HIS A 117 -22.38 -1.34 3.91
CA HIS A 117 -22.69 -0.24 2.98
C HIS A 117 -21.93 1.02 3.40
N LYS A 118 -21.79 1.97 2.48
CA LYS A 118 -21.10 3.23 2.76
C LYS A 118 -21.86 4.03 3.83
N GLU A 119 -21.28 4.12 5.01
CA GLU A 119 -21.78 4.92 6.12
C GLU A 119 -20.60 5.42 6.96
N PRO A 120 -20.16 6.67 6.81
CA PRO A 120 -19.04 7.21 7.59
C PRO A 120 -19.32 7.16 9.09
N LEU A 121 -18.30 6.82 9.88
CA LEU A 121 -18.35 7.00 11.34
C LEU A 121 -18.32 8.50 11.66
N ILE A 122 -17.39 9.23 11.02
CA ILE A 122 -17.30 10.69 11.08
C ILE A 122 -17.06 11.20 9.65
N GLU A 123 -17.94 12.06 9.15
CA GLU A 123 -17.85 12.55 7.77
C GLU A 123 -16.54 13.30 7.50
N GLY A 124 -15.83 12.91 6.44
CA GLY A 124 -14.57 13.52 6.01
C GLY A 124 -13.31 13.07 6.77
N GLU A 125 -13.45 12.32 7.85
CA GLU A 125 -12.31 11.81 8.62
C GLU A 125 -11.66 10.59 7.95
N PRO A 126 -10.39 10.24 8.32
CA PRO A 126 -9.70 9.08 7.79
C PRO A 126 -10.33 7.75 8.20
N GLY A 127 -9.95 6.67 7.51
CA GLY A 127 -10.34 5.31 7.86
C GLY A 127 -9.46 4.27 7.16
N HIS A 128 -9.43 3.06 7.72
CA HIS A 128 -8.64 1.93 7.21
C HIS A 128 -9.34 1.22 6.05
N GLY A 129 -9.51 1.93 4.92
CA GLY A 129 -10.11 1.36 3.70
C GLY A 129 -9.25 0.33 2.99
N CYS A 130 -7.95 0.29 3.28
CA CYS A 130 -6.98 -0.67 2.74
C CYS A 130 -6.67 -1.83 3.71
N GLY A 131 -7.17 -1.78 4.94
CA GLY A 131 -6.99 -2.84 5.94
C GLY A 131 -5.62 -2.85 6.61
N HIS A 132 -4.87 -1.75 6.61
CA HIS A 132 -3.54 -1.66 7.24
C HIS A 132 -3.57 -1.87 8.75
N ASN A 133 -4.69 -1.60 9.43
CA ASN A 133 -4.88 -1.99 10.82
C ASN A 133 -4.76 -3.51 11.06
N LEU A 134 -5.19 -4.32 10.07
CA LEU A 134 -5.01 -5.78 10.09
C LEU A 134 -3.59 -6.16 9.70
N PHE A 135 -3.03 -5.49 8.68
CA PHE A 135 -1.73 -5.80 8.10
C PHE A 135 -0.61 -5.68 9.13
N GLY A 136 -0.48 -4.54 9.80
CA GLY A 136 0.55 -4.33 10.81
C GLY A 136 0.47 -5.32 11.95
N VAL A 137 -0.73 -5.57 12.43
CA VAL A 137 -0.97 -6.43 13.60
C VAL A 137 -0.75 -7.91 13.30
N ALA A 138 -1.29 -8.43 12.19
CA ALA A 138 -1.08 -9.83 11.83
C ALA A 138 0.39 -10.14 11.53
N SER A 139 1.11 -9.20 10.90
CA SER A 139 2.55 -9.30 10.69
C SER A 139 3.32 -9.37 12.01
N LEU A 140 2.95 -8.56 13.01
CA LEU A 140 3.57 -8.60 14.33
C LEU A 140 3.24 -9.90 15.08
N GLY A 141 1.99 -10.39 14.97
CA GLY A 141 1.60 -11.69 15.51
C GLY A 141 2.40 -12.85 14.91
N ALA A 142 2.61 -12.83 13.58
CA ALA A 142 3.46 -13.80 12.90
C ALA A 142 4.91 -13.73 13.38
N ALA A 143 5.47 -12.52 13.50
CA ALA A 143 6.83 -12.34 14.05
C ALA A 143 6.94 -12.87 15.49
N THR A 144 5.92 -12.65 16.32
CA THR A 144 5.86 -13.16 17.70
C THR A 144 5.87 -14.68 17.75
N SER A 145 5.13 -15.36 16.89
CA SER A 145 5.12 -16.83 16.84
C SER A 145 6.46 -17.42 16.41
N ILE A 146 7.15 -16.79 15.46
CA ILE A 146 8.51 -17.20 15.07
C ILE A 146 9.52 -16.90 16.20
N LYS A 147 9.38 -15.77 16.87
CA LYS A 147 10.20 -15.43 18.07
C LYS A 147 10.09 -16.50 19.15
N GLU A 148 8.90 -17.08 19.38
CA GLU A 148 8.72 -18.16 20.36
C GLU A 148 9.51 -19.42 19.97
N LEU A 149 9.53 -19.80 18.70
CA LEU A 149 10.32 -20.92 18.18
C LEU A 149 11.84 -20.68 18.29
N ILE A 150 12.29 -19.45 18.07
CA ILE A 150 13.69 -19.08 18.31
C ILE A 150 14.00 -19.14 19.81
N GLY A 151 13.11 -18.64 20.66
CA GLY A 151 13.26 -18.64 22.11
C GLY A 151 13.27 -20.05 22.75
N SER A 152 12.58 -21.02 22.14
CA SER A 152 12.61 -22.43 22.56
C SER A 152 13.84 -23.20 22.06
N GLY A 153 14.62 -22.62 21.14
CA GLY A 153 15.77 -23.26 20.52
C GLY A 153 15.45 -24.16 19.33
N GLU A 154 14.23 -24.16 18.82
CA GLU A 154 13.83 -24.90 17.64
C GLU A 154 14.40 -24.29 16.35
N PHE A 155 14.61 -22.97 16.33
CA PHE A 155 15.25 -22.24 15.24
C PHE A 155 16.39 -21.36 15.73
N GLU A 156 17.40 -21.19 14.88
CA GLU A 156 18.45 -20.20 15.03
C GLU A 156 18.22 -19.07 14.00
N GLY A 157 18.70 -17.87 14.29
CA GLY A 157 18.60 -16.70 13.43
C GLY A 157 17.91 -15.52 14.10
N THR A 158 17.56 -14.55 13.29
CA THR A 158 16.93 -13.29 13.71
C THR A 158 15.59 -13.09 13.02
N ILE A 159 14.54 -12.79 13.78
CA ILE A 159 13.26 -12.30 13.26
C ILE A 159 13.15 -10.81 13.56
N ARG A 160 12.80 -10.04 12.54
CA ARG A 160 12.64 -8.58 12.65
C ARG A 160 11.32 -8.16 12.04
N PHE A 161 10.42 -7.61 12.85
CA PHE A 161 9.24 -6.91 12.40
C PHE A 161 9.61 -5.47 12.02
N TYR A 162 9.08 -5.01 10.90
CA TYR A 162 9.18 -3.64 10.43
C TYR A 162 7.80 -3.01 10.39
N GLY A 163 7.50 -2.12 11.34
CA GLY A 163 6.35 -1.24 11.26
C GLY A 163 6.63 -0.13 10.25
N THR A 164 6.00 -0.23 9.08
CA THR A 164 6.27 0.60 7.91
C THR A 164 5.15 1.62 7.70
N PRO A 165 5.35 2.91 8.09
CA PRO A 165 4.34 3.96 7.97
C PRO A 165 4.22 4.50 6.56
N ALA A 166 3.16 5.28 6.32
CA ALA A 166 2.99 6.16 5.17
C ALA A 166 3.01 5.48 3.80
N GLU A 167 2.49 4.24 3.68
CA GLU A 167 2.42 3.54 2.41
C GLU A 167 1.55 4.31 1.40
N GLU A 168 0.36 4.73 1.81
CA GLU A 168 -0.71 5.28 0.99
C GLU A 168 -0.32 6.56 0.21
N LYS A 169 0.69 7.29 0.69
CA LYS A 169 1.05 8.57 0.08
C LYS A 169 2.53 8.74 -0.24
N PHE A 170 3.40 8.35 0.69
CA PHE A 170 4.82 8.70 0.61
C PHE A 170 5.73 7.48 0.46
N PHE A 171 5.15 6.25 0.47
CA PHE A 171 5.90 5.00 0.38
C PHE A 171 7.03 4.92 1.42
N GLY A 172 6.66 4.94 2.71
CA GLY A 172 7.62 5.01 3.82
C GLY A 172 8.72 3.96 3.78
N LYS A 173 8.43 2.77 3.24
CA LYS A 173 9.43 1.71 3.01
C LYS A 173 10.63 2.18 2.18
N LEU A 174 10.45 3.08 1.22
CA LEU A 174 11.56 3.61 0.41
C LEU A 174 12.55 4.44 1.25
N TRP A 175 12.04 5.17 2.23
CA TRP A 175 12.87 5.92 3.16
C TRP A 175 13.64 4.99 4.10
N MET A 176 12.99 3.90 4.53
CA MET A 176 13.62 2.86 5.33
C MET A 176 14.71 2.11 4.55
N ILE A 177 14.47 1.78 3.28
CA ILE A 177 15.50 1.21 2.36
C ILE A 177 16.67 2.18 2.21
N ARG A 178 16.39 3.45 1.95
CA ARG A 178 17.43 4.49 1.82
C ARG A 178 18.27 4.65 3.09
N ALA A 179 17.69 4.42 4.25
CA ALA A 179 18.38 4.44 5.53
C ALA A 179 19.17 3.16 5.83
N GLY A 180 19.16 2.17 4.93
CA GLY A 180 19.91 0.89 5.07
C GLY A 180 19.28 -0.11 6.02
N LEU A 181 18.00 0.05 6.39
CA LEU A 181 17.36 -0.81 7.39
C LEU A 181 17.15 -2.27 6.92
N PHE A 182 17.35 -2.54 5.64
CA PHE A 182 17.19 -3.87 5.04
C PHE A 182 18.51 -4.46 4.52
N ASP A 183 19.66 -3.79 4.73
CA ASP A 183 20.93 -4.18 4.11
C ASP A 183 21.48 -5.53 4.65
N ASP A 184 21.07 -5.93 5.83
CA ASP A 184 21.45 -7.18 6.52
C ASP A 184 20.37 -8.26 6.48
N VAL A 185 19.26 -8.05 5.74
CA VAL A 185 18.10 -8.96 5.72
C VAL A 185 18.23 -9.95 4.56
N ASP A 186 18.17 -11.25 4.87
CA ASP A 186 18.24 -12.31 3.88
C ASP A 186 16.92 -12.50 3.11
N VAL A 187 15.78 -12.38 3.82
CA VAL A 187 14.43 -12.54 3.25
C VAL A 187 13.49 -11.54 3.90
N VAL A 188 12.69 -10.87 3.07
CA VAL A 188 11.57 -10.05 3.52
C VAL A 188 10.28 -10.75 3.13
N MET A 189 9.37 -10.87 4.09
CA MET A 189 8.02 -11.38 3.88
C MET A 189 7.01 -10.26 4.03
N ASP A 190 6.00 -10.31 3.17
CA ASP A 190 4.95 -9.32 3.07
C ASP A 190 3.61 -9.99 2.77
N TRP A 191 2.51 -9.38 3.13
CA TRP A 191 1.16 -9.76 2.73
C TRP A 191 0.29 -8.51 2.65
N HIS A 192 -0.86 -8.60 2.03
CA HIS A 192 -1.79 -7.47 1.98
C HIS A 192 -3.23 -7.96 2.07
N PRO A 193 -4.12 -7.31 2.84
CA PRO A 193 -5.55 -7.61 2.82
C PRO A 193 -6.12 -7.52 1.40
N SER A 194 -6.88 -8.55 1.00
CA SER A 194 -7.49 -8.66 -0.33
C SER A 194 -8.82 -9.43 -0.26
N ASP A 195 -9.52 -9.52 -1.37
CA ASP A 195 -10.74 -10.31 -1.53
C ASP A 195 -10.48 -11.78 -1.85
N GLU A 196 -9.22 -12.15 -2.11
CA GLU A 196 -8.78 -13.52 -2.35
C GLU A 196 -7.64 -13.93 -1.40
N THR A 197 -7.56 -15.21 -1.06
CA THR A 197 -6.45 -15.78 -0.28
C THR A 197 -5.54 -16.55 -1.22
N GLU A 198 -4.44 -15.93 -1.61
CA GLU A 198 -3.47 -16.53 -2.53
C GLU A 198 -2.02 -16.08 -2.22
N ALA A 199 -1.05 -16.83 -2.72
CA ALA A 199 0.32 -16.38 -2.79
C ALA A 199 0.54 -15.61 -4.10
N ASP A 200 0.39 -14.29 -4.07
CA ASP A 200 0.52 -13.45 -5.26
C ASP A 200 1.96 -13.47 -5.77
N VAL A 201 2.12 -13.85 -7.03
CA VAL A 201 3.39 -13.86 -7.77
C VAL A 201 3.34 -12.98 -9.02
N GLN A 202 2.45 -11.98 -9.01
CA GLN A 202 2.32 -11.00 -10.08
C GLN A 202 3.31 -9.84 -9.89
N SER A 203 3.66 -9.20 -10.97
CA SER A 203 4.44 -7.96 -10.93
C SER A 203 3.51 -6.76 -10.85
N SER A 204 3.91 -5.74 -10.11
CA SER A 204 3.24 -4.44 -10.11
C SER A 204 3.75 -3.55 -11.25
N LEU A 205 3.19 -2.33 -11.36
CA LEU A 205 3.72 -1.30 -12.25
C LEU A 205 4.77 -0.47 -11.50
N ALA A 206 5.90 -0.18 -12.17
CA ALA A 206 6.78 0.91 -11.76
C ALA A 206 6.03 2.24 -11.84
N LEU A 207 6.32 3.18 -10.94
CA LEU A 207 5.71 4.51 -10.98
C LEU A 207 6.66 5.62 -10.52
N VAL A 208 6.34 6.83 -10.92
CA VAL A 208 6.90 8.07 -10.38
C VAL A 208 5.78 9.07 -10.10
N ASP A 209 5.85 9.71 -8.94
CA ASP A 209 4.95 10.74 -8.46
C ASP A 209 5.66 12.06 -8.30
N PHE A 210 5.08 13.13 -8.81
CA PHE A 210 5.68 14.45 -8.73
C PHE A 210 4.65 15.58 -8.81
N LEU A 211 5.07 16.73 -8.32
CA LEU A 211 4.34 18.00 -8.44
C LEU A 211 4.99 18.86 -9.51
N VAL A 212 4.17 19.48 -10.35
CA VAL A 212 4.58 20.57 -11.22
C VAL A 212 3.91 21.84 -10.72
N GLU A 213 4.71 22.86 -10.45
CA GLU A 213 4.26 24.17 -9.96
C GLU A 213 4.70 25.23 -10.96
N TYR A 214 3.79 26.13 -11.32
CA TYR A 214 4.08 27.26 -12.19
C TYR A 214 3.91 28.56 -11.42
N TYR A 215 4.83 29.50 -11.66
CA TYR A 215 4.91 30.79 -10.98
C TYR A 215 4.87 31.91 -12.02
N GLY A 216 3.76 32.62 -12.04
CA GLY A 216 3.49 33.70 -12.97
C GLY A 216 3.52 35.07 -12.34
N GLN A 217 2.70 35.98 -12.86
CA GLN A 217 2.56 37.32 -12.34
C GLN A 217 1.10 37.75 -12.37
N ALA A 218 0.56 38.13 -11.21
CA ALA A 218 -0.80 38.62 -11.11
C ALA A 218 -0.99 39.97 -11.81
N ALA A 219 -2.15 40.18 -12.41
CA ALA A 219 -2.60 41.44 -12.96
C ALA A 219 -4.13 41.50 -12.93
N HIS A 220 -4.71 42.69 -13.06
CA HIS A 220 -6.16 42.84 -13.18
C HIS A 220 -6.63 42.36 -14.55
N ALA A 221 -7.46 41.31 -14.62
CA ALA A 221 -7.79 40.63 -15.87
C ALA A 221 -8.52 41.50 -16.92
N SER A 222 -9.17 42.61 -16.54
CA SER A 222 -9.78 43.55 -17.46
C SER A 222 -9.06 44.90 -17.55
N GLY A 223 -8.30 45.31 -16.54
CA GLY A 223 -7.65 46.61 -16.48
C GLY A 223 -6.30 46.65 -17.20
N ASP A 224 -5.45 45.66 -16.91
CA ASP A 224 -4.08 45.60 -17.40
C ASP A 224 -3.55 44.14 -17.58
N PRO A 225 -4.31 43.22 -18.22
CA PRO A 225 -3.94 41.82 -18.35
C PRO A 225 -2.59 41.59 -19.05
N TRP A 226 -2.14 42.55 -19.88
CA TRP A 226 -0.83 42.48 -20.56
C TRP A 226 0.35 42.58 -19.63
N ASN A 227 0.17 43.03 -18.38
CA ASN A 227 1.19 43.01 -17.33
C ASN A 227 1.21 41.69 -16.54
N GLY A 228 0.22 40.80 -16.75
CA GLY A 228 0.16 39.49 -16.15
C GLY A 228 0.93 38.41 -16.92
N ARG A 229 1.26 37.35 -16.21
CA ARG A 229 1.70 36.07 -16.80
C ARG A 229 0.95 34.94 -16.07
N SER A 230 0.11 34.23 -16.81
CA SER A 230 -0.82 33.29 -16.21
C SER A 230 -0.15 31.93 -15.95
N ALA A 231 -0.03 31.55 -14.69
CA ALA A 231 0.39 30.23 -14.29
C ALA A 231 -0.66 29.15 -14.67
N SER A 232 -1.94 29.52 -14.76
CA SER A 232 -2.99 28.60 -15.20
C SER A 232 -2.88 28.27 -16.68
N ASP A 233 -2.47 29.24 -17.54
CA ASP A 233 -2.25 28.96 -18.96
C ASP A 233 -1.09 27.95 -19.14
N ALA A 234 -0.02 28.05 -18.34
CA ALA A 234 1.03 27.04 -18.35
C ALA A 234 0.52 25.67 -17.91
N LEU A 235 -0.36 25.60 -16.92
CA LEU A 235 -0.98 24.34 -16.47
C LEU A 235 -1.87 23.73 -17.57
N GLU A 236 -2.67 24.54 -18.26
CA GLU A 236 -3.48 24.09 -19.38
C GLU A 236 -2.61 23.57 -20.53
N LEU A 237 -1.58 24.32 -20.94
CA LEU A 237 -0.60 23.89 -21.95
C LEU A 237 0.11 22.58 -21.56
N TYR A 238 0.42 22.40 -20.29
CA TYR A 238 1.00 21.16 -19.77
C TYR A 238 0.03 19.97 -19.90
N THR A 239 -1.22 20.14 -19.48
CA THR A 239 -2.24 19.10 -19.60
C THR A 239 -2.56 18.75 -21.04
N ASP A 240 -2.63 19.74 -21.91
CA ASP A 240 -2.81 19.54 -23.35
C ASP A 240 -1.61 18.80 -23.97
N GLY A 241 -0.39 19.19 -23.60
CA GLY A 241 0.83 18.52 -24.03
C GLY A 241 0.85 17.04 -23.61
N ILE A 242 0.47 16.72 -22.38
CA ILE A 242 0.32 15.33 -21.90
C ILE A 242 -0.75 14.60 -22.70
N ASN A 243 -1.92 15.21 -22.94
CA ASN A 243 -3.02 14.59 -23.65
C ASN A 243 -2.64 14.29 -25.11
N MET A 244 -1.90 15.16 -25.77
CA MET A 244 -1.33 14.91 -27.11
C MET A 244 -0.27 13.81 -27.08
N TYR A 245 0.60 13.79 -26.08
CA TYR A 245 1.66 12.79 -25.94
C TYR A 245 1.10 11.38 -25.71
N ARG A 246 -0.07 11.24 -25.08
CA ARG A 246 -0.74 9.93 -24.87
C ARG A 246 -0.98 9.14 -26.14
N GLU A 247 -1.09 9.78 -27.30
CA GLU A 247 -1.18 9.10 -28.60
C GLU A 247 0.10 8.35 -28.98
N HIS A 248 1.24 8.75 -28.44
CA HIS A 248 2.57 8.30 -28.85
C HIS A 248 3.30 7.44 -27.81
N ILE A 249 2.60 6.96 -26.79
CA ILE A 249 3.15 6.11 -25.72
C ILE A 249 2.66 4.67 -25.84
N LYS A 250 3.42 3.73 -25.23
CA LYS A 250 3.05 2.31 -25.19
C LYS A 250 1.71 2.09 -24.47
N PRO A 251 0.91 1.09 -24.87
CA PRO A 251 -0.37 0.78 -24.20
C PRO A 251 -0.24 0.43 -22.72
N THR A 252 0.96 0.03 -22.28
CA THR A 252 1.28 -0.30 -20.88
C THR A 252 1.42 0.93 -19.99
N VAL A 253 1.72 2.09 -20.59
CA VAL A 253 1.91 3.35 -19.85
C VAL A 253 0.58 3.92 -19.36
N ARG A 254 0.61 4.50 -18.17
CA ARG A 254 -0.50 5.30 -17.60
C ARG A 254 0.05 6.63 -17.12
N ILE A 255 -0.61 7.72 -17.51
CA ILE A 255 -0.35 9.06 -17.00
C ILE A 255 -1.63 9.59 -16.35
N HIS A 256 -1.55 9.90 -15.07
CA HIS A 256 -2.65 10.49 -14.30
C HIS A 256 -2.22 11.86 -13.80
N TYR A 257 -3.16 12.76 -13.64
CA TYR A 257 -2.89 14.02 -12.94
C TYR A 257 -4.10 14.52 -12.18
N HIS A 258 -3.83 15.32 -11.16
CA HIS A 258 -4.83 16.00 -10.36
C HIS A 258 -4.42 17.46 -10.19
N ILE A 259 -5.26 18.39 -10.64
CA ILE A 259 -5.06 19.83 -10.48
C ILE A 259 -5.34 20.18 -9.02
N GLN A 260 -4.34 20.70 -8.32
CA GLN A 260 -4.46 21.08 -6.91
C GLN A 260 -4.73 22.59 -6.74
N ASP A 261 -4.19 23.43 -7.63
CA ASP A 261 -4.45 24.86 -7.67
C ASP A 261 -4.37 25.35 -9.13
N ALA A 262 -5.32 26.19 -9.54
CA ALA A 262 -5.36 26.81 -10.86
C ALA A 262 -5.84 28.29 -10.78
N GLY A 263 -5.58 28.94 -9.66
CA GLY A 263 -6.07 30.28 -9.36
C GLY A 263 -7.38 30.28 -8.55
N LYS A 264 -7.77 31.45 -8.04
CA LYS A 264 -8.86 31.56 -7.06
C LYS A 264 -10.03 32.44 -7.48
N VAL A 265 -9.79 33.41 -8.36
CA VAL A 265 -10.80 34.39 -8.77
C VAL A 265 -10.66 34.71 -10.24
N VAL A 266 -11.81 34.94 -10.93
CA VAL A 266 -11.85 35.11 -12.38
C VAL A 266 -11.30 36.45 -12.88
N ASN A 267 -11.27 37.46 -12.04
CA ASN A 267 -10.86 38.83 -12.38
C ASN A 267 -9.39 39.16 -12.08
N VAL A 268 -8.58 38.16 -11.73
CA VAL A 268 -7.13 38.26 -11.53
C VAL A 268 -6.43 37.20 -12.37
N VAL A 269 -5.41 37.60 -13.13
CA VAL A 269 -4.52 36.67 -13.83
C VAL A 269 -3.81 35.81 -12.77
N PRO A 270 -3.92 34.48 -12.80
CA PRO A 270 -3.34 33.63 -11.76
C PRO A 270 -1.80 33.65 -11.80
N ASP A 271 -1.19 33.92 -10.67
CA ASP A 271 0.27 33.95 -10.49
C ASP A 271 0.84 32.62 -9.95
N TYR A 272 -0.01 31.67 -9.63
CA TYR A 272 0.39 30.34 -9.17
C TYR A 272 -0.59 29.28 -9.66
N SER A 273 -0.03 28.13 -10.06
CA SER A 273 -0.79 26.89 -10.26
C SER A 273 0.01 25.67 -9.86
N LYS A 274 -0.69 24.58 -9.58
CA LYS A 274 -0.09 23.34 -9.09
C LYS A 274 -0.85 22.11 -9.56
N ILE A 275 -0.13 21.15 -10.07
CA ILE A 275 -0.66 19.88 -10.55
C ILE A 275 0.19 18.71 -10.04
N TRP A 276 -0.48 17.69 -9.50
CA TRP A 276 0.14 16.43 -9.13
C TRP A 276 0.02 15.46 -10.31
N THR A 277 1.14 14.92 -10.74
CA THR A 277 1.19 13.98 -11.87
C THR A 277 1.83 12.66 -11.43
N ARG A 278 1.29 11.56 -11.93
CA ARG A 278 1.82 10.20 -11.76
C ARG A 278 1.98 9.54 -13.11
N VAL A 279 3.15 8.97 -13.35
CA VAL A 279 3.46 8.13 -14.52
C VAL A 279 3.68 6.70 -14.06
N ARG A 280 3.14 5.73 -14.81
CA ARG A 280 3.33 4.30 -14.56
C ARG A 280 3.66 3.58 -15.85
N ASP A 281 4.49 2.52 -15.74
CA ASP A 281 4.68 1.50 -16.79
C ASP A 281 4.97 0.14 -16.15
N THR A 282 4.94 -0.91 -16.93
CA THR A 282 5.27 -2.28 -16.50
C THR A 282 6.72 -2.43 -16.07
N ARG A 283 7.61 -1.51 -16.47
CA ARG A 283 9.03 -1.48 -16.11
C ARG A 283 9.50 -0.06 -15.86
N ARG A 284 10.47 0.04 -14.96
CA ARG A 284 11.09 1.32 -14.59
C ARG A 284 11.67 2.05 -15.80
N GLU A 285 12.34 1.33 -16.72
CA GLU A 285 12.97 1.95 -17.88
C GLU A 285 11.93 2.64 -18.78
N GLY A 286 10.80 1.99 -19.05
CA GLY A 286 9.70 2.58 -19.83
C GLY A 286 9.04 3.76 -19.12
N MET A 287 8.86 3.66 -17.81
CA MET A 287 8.35 4.77 -16.98
C MET A 287 9.33 5.96 -17.04
N GLN A 288 10.65 5.72 -16.96
CA GLN A 288 11.66 6.77 -17.03
C GLN A 288 11.66 7.51 -18.39
N GLU A 289 11.55 6.78 -19.52
CA GLU A 289 11.42 7.39 -20.84
C GLU A 289 10.23 8.36 -20.92
N VAL A 290 9.12 7.99 -20.32
CA VAL A 290 7.90 8.83 -20.28
C VAL A 290 8.07 10.01 -19.33
N TRP A 291 8.66 9.80 -18.16
CA TRP A 291 9.01 10.86 -17.22
C TRP A 291 9.85 11.94 -17.89
N ASP A 292 10.94 11.57 -18.57
CA ASP A 292 11.86 12.49 -19.26
C ASP A 292 11.12 13.34 -20.32
N GLN A 293 10.10 12.79 -20.95
CA GLN A 293 9.28 13.55 -21.92
C GLN A 293 8.26 14.45 -21.24
N VAL A 294 7.67 14.01 -20.12
CA VAL A 294 6.73 14.83 -19.34
C VAL A 294 7.42 16.03 -18.70
N GLU A 295 8.69 15.90 -18.27
CA GLU A 295 9.50 17.04 -17.81
C GLU A 295 9.68 18.09 -18.93
N LYS A 296 9.97 17.66 -20.16
CA LYS A 296 10.09 18.57 -21.32
C LYS A 296 8.76 19.26 -21.67
N ILE A 297 7.65 18.55 -21.49
CA ILE A 297 6.32 19.14 -21.68
C ILE A 297 6.09 20.25 -20.63
N ALA A 298 6.47 19.99 -19.37
CA ALA A 298 6.35 20.97 -18.30
C ALA A 298 7.20 22.22 -18.57
N GLU A 299 8.45 22.04 -19.01
CA GLU A 299 9.34 23.13 -19.40
C GLU A 299 8.77 23.91 -20.59
N GLY A 300 8.31 23.22 -21.65
CA GLY A 300 7.71 23.83 -22.83
C GLY A 300 6.47 24.65 -22.50
N ALA A 301 5.62 24.18 -21.61
CA ALA A 301 4.45 24.89 -21.13
C ALA A 301 4.83 26.20 -20.40
N ALA A 302 5.84 26.13 -19.52
CA ALA A 302 6.36 27.31 -18.84
C ALA A 302 6.92 28.35 -19.82
N MET A 303 7.68 27.89 -20.81
CA MET A 303 8.23 28.77 -21.86
C MET A 303 7.15 29.47 -22.68
N MET A 304 6.09 28.74 -23.10
CA MET A 304 5.00 29.30 -23.88
C MET A 304 4.19 30.33 -23.10
N ALA A 305 3.94 30.09 -21.80
CA ALA A 305 3.22 31.01 -20.93
C ALA A 305 4.11 32.12 -20.34
N ASN A 306 5.41 32.08 -20.59
CA ASN A 306 6.42 33.02 -20.04
C ASN A 306 6.37 33.10 -18.50
N VAL A 307 6.38 31.93 -17.84
CA VAL A 307 6.36 31.77 -16.38
C VAL A 307 7.53 30.92 -15.92
N ASP A 308 7.86 31.00 -14.63
CA ASP A 308 8.80 30.06 -14.01
C ASP A 308 8.09 28.76 -13.62
N TYR A 309 8.86 27.67 -13.49
CA TYR A 309 8.31 26.39 -13.06
C TYR A 309 9.25 25.66 -12.10
N LYS A 310 8.68 24.72 -11.37
CA LYS A 310 9.41 23.79 -10.50
C LYS A 310 8.77 22.42 -10.56
N ILE A 311 9.60 21.38 -10.67
CA ILE A 311 9.19 20.00 -10.49
C ILE A 311 9.73 19.51 -9.16
N SER A 312 8.87 18.92 -8.35
CA SER A 312 9.22 18.33 -7.05
C SER A 312 8.83 16.86 -7.06
N LEU A 313 9.84 15.97 -7.05
CA LEU A 313 9.62 14.54 -6.90
C LEU A 313 9.00 14.24 -5.54
N ILE A 314 7.91 13.48 -5.52
CA ILE A 314 7.28 12.98 -4.29
C ILE A 314 7.84 11.59 -3.98
N SER A 315 7.78 10.69 -4.95
CA SER A 315 8.16 9.30 -4.78
C SER A 315 8.38 8.60 -6.12
N GLY A 316 9.01 7.43 -6.08
CA GLY A 316 9.13 6.54 -7.23
C GLY A 316 9.47 5.13 -6.78
N ILE A 317 8.82 4.14 -7.37
CA ILE A 317 9.05 2.73 -7.09
C ILE A 317 9.31 1.94 -8.37
N HIS A 318 10.07 0.87 -8.23
CA HIS A 318 10.21 -0.15 -9.27
C HIS A 318 8.96 -1.04 -9.33
N GLU A 319 8.80 -1.73 -10.44
CA GLU A 319 7.90 -2.87 -10.50
C GLU A 319 8.36 -3.96 -9.51
N VAL A 320 7.41 -4.70 -8.95
CA VAL A 320 7.72 -5.85 -8.09
C VAL A 320 8.37 -6.95 -8.91
N LEU A 321 9.49 -7.48 -8.43
CA LEU A 321 10.13 -8.69 -8.93
C LEU A 321 9.57 -9.90 -8.18
N PRO A 322 8.67 -10.72 -8.79
CA PRO A 322 8.03 -11.82 -8.10
C PRO A 322 9.03 -12.90 -7.67
N ASN A 323 9.02 -13.28 -6.40
CA ASN A 323 9.77 -14.42 -5.89
C ASN A 323 8.92 -15.70 -6.02
N ARG A 324 9.04 -16.40 -7.15
CA ARG A 324 8.25 -17.62 -7.41
C ARG A 324 8.55 -18.75 -6.44
N THR A 325 9.78 -18.86 -5.94
CA THR A 325 10.15 -19.89 -4.96
C THR A 325 9.50 -19.60 -3.60
N GLY A 326 9.56 -18.35 -3.14
CA GLY A 326 8.87 -17.91 -1.93
C GLY A 326 7.36 -18.06 -2.05
N GLY A 327 6.79 -17.62 -3.19
CA GLY A 327 5.35 -17.78 -3.47
C GLY A 327 4.89 -19.25 -3.43
N ALA A 328 5.65 -20.17 -4.02
CA ALA A 328 5.33 -21.60 -3.96
C ALA A 328 5.36 -22.18 -2.54
N ALA A 329 6.29 -21.71 -1.70
CA ALA A 329 6.36 -22.11 -0.30
C ALA A 329 5.17 -21.55 0.51
N LEU A 330 4.81 -20.30 0.28
CA LEU A 330 3.65 -19.66 0.90
C LEU A 330 2.35 -20.34 0.48
N GLN A 331 2.15 -20.58 -0.82
CA GLN A 331 0.98 -21.26 -1.36
C GLN A 331 0.77 -22.64 -0.72
N LYS A 332 1.84 -23.43 -0.58
CA LYS A 332 1.79 -24.72 0.11
C LYS A 332 1.34 -24.60 1.57
N ASN A 333 1.73 -23.54 2.27
CA ASN A 333 1.28 -23.32 3.65
C ASN A 333 -0.20 -22.90 3.69
N LEU A 334 -0.67 -22.06 2.75
CA LEU A 334 -2.08 -21.69 2.63
C LEU A 334 -2.97 -22.92 2.35
N GLU A 335 -2.54 -23.79 1.43
CA GLU A 335 -3.25 -25.04 1.13
C GLU A 335 -3.34 -25.99 2.34
N ALA A 336 -2.28 -26.07 3.15
CA ALA A 336 -2.25 -26.86 4.37
C ALA A 336 -3.17 -26.30 5.47
N LEU A 337 -3.29 -24.98 5.58
CA LEU A 337 -4.23 -24.32 6.50
C LEU A 337 -5.70 -24.48 6.08
N GLY A 338 -5.94 -24.61 4.78
CA GLY A 338 -7.29 -24.70 4.20
C GLY A 338 -7.96 -23.34 4.03
N THR A 339 -9.23 -23.37 3.68
CA THR A 339 -10.03 -22.17 3.43
C THR A 339 -10.49 -21.50 4.72
N ILE A 340 -10.60 -20.18 4.69
CA ILE A 340 -11.25 -19.42 5.78
C ILE A 340 -12.75 -19.74 5.77
N ASP A 341 -13.30 -20.04 6.94
CA ASP A 341 -14.75 -20.21 7.12
C ASP A 341 -15.44 -18.85 7.11
N TYR A 342 -15.98 -18.47 5.95
CA TYR A 342 -16.75 -17.24 5.81
C TYR A 342 -18.13 -17.36 6.46
N LEU A 343 -18.47 -16.40 7.29
CA LEU A 343 -19.84 -16.24 7.76
C LEU A 343 -20.77 -15.89 6.59
N SER A 344 -22.01 -16.37 6.63
CA SER A 344 -23.01 -16.20 5.55
C SER A 344 -23.25 -14.75 5.10
N LEU A 345 -22.93 -13.78 5.93
CA LEU A 345 -23.04 -12.34 5.62
C LEU A 345 -22.00 -11.84 4.58
N ILE A 346 -20.87 -12.50 4.44
CA ILE A 346 -19.85 -12.14 3.45
C ILE A 346 -20.25 -12.56 2.04
N HIS A 347 -21.09 -13.60 1.93
CA HIS A 347 -21.63 -14.09 0.65
C HIS A 347 -22.74 -13.22 0.06
N ILE A 348 -23.14 -12.14 0.73
CA ILE A 348 -24.22 -11.23 0.31
C ILE A 348 -23.67 -10.06 -0.56
N SER A 349 -22.37 -9.85 -0.61
CA SER A 349 -21.80 -8.90 -1.57
C SER A 349 -21.93 -9.49 -2.98
N GLU A 350 -22.92 -9.01 -3.73
CA GLU A 350 -23.04 -9.35 -5.15
C GLU A 350 -21.74 -8.97 -5.88
N PRO A 351 -21.28 -9.79 -6.86
CA PRO A 351 -20.18 -9.41 -7.72
C PRO A 351 -20.51 -8.04 -8.34
N ARG A 352 -19.64 -7.09 -8.19
CA ARG A 352 -19.78 -5.81 -8.89
C ARG A 352 -19.45 -6.07 -10.36
N ASP A 353 -20.47 -5.93 -11.21
CA ASP A 353 -20.32 -5.89 -12.68
C ASP A 353 -19.36 -4.76 -13.10
#